data_d17a82ec13dd37eac5e223b1ed6876b9
#
_entry.id   d17a82ec13dd37eac5e223b1ed6876b9
#
_cell.length_a   1.000
_cell.length_b   1.000
_cell.length_c   1.000
_cell.angle_alpha   90.00
_cell.angle_beta   90.00
_cell.angle_gamma   90.00
#
_symmetry.space_group_name_H-M   'P 1'
#
loop_
_entity.id
_entity.type
_entity.pdbx_description
1 polymer ?
#
loop_
_entity_poly.entity_id
_entity_poly.type
_entity_poly.pdbx_seq_one_letter_code
_entity_poly.pdbx_strand_id
1 'polypeptide(L)'
;MRNRFLLGAGVALAVALSWADAQAQLLVPPSGPGSWYFGGQVGWTMLDSERGSLGRTAAAGGGSLTVRENWNDGFNTGVRGGYEWGPWRFEEEFSFQTNGLHSLGLSAASPGWPAGTSTLVGGDRNAYAFMTNAIYDFAVGWPVTPHIGAGIGAVILHDSATTQVGSVIHPGGGKFSSSSRTELGYQGIAGVRYNINPSLAFDLDYRYLGTTDPRFRSNVGPFTTYRSGYSTHNLVASLTVRFGAALPIIAPPAPPAPPPLARRVFLVFFDWDKSTITPEGMAIIQQAAAAFRAGGPVTIQVTGYTDASGSAGYNQRLSERRANAVATAMLGLGVPREQMAVSGRGKNDQRVPTEDGVREPQNRCVEIVFP
;
A
#
# COMPACT_ATOMS: atom_id res chain seq x y z
N MET A 1 -18.89 -19.25 38.59
CA MET A 1 -18.21 -17.96 38.33
C MET A 1 -16.93 -18.24 37.54
N ARG A 2 -16.97 -18.12 36.23
CA ARG A 2 -15.75 -18.17 35.39
C ARG A 2 -15.69 -16.83 34.64
N ASN A 3 -14.78 -15.98 35.10
CA ASN A 3 -14.39 -14.75 34.41
C ASN A 3 -13.94 -15.14 33.03
N ARG A 4 -14.74 -14.85 32.01
CA ARG A 4 -14.25 -14.75 30.63
C ARG A 4 -13.63 -13.37 30.48
N PHE A 5 -12.32 -13.35 30.51
CA PHE A 5 -11.50 -12.21 30.10
C PHE A 5 -11.95 -11.81 28.70
N LEU A 6 -12.34 -10.56 28.56
CA LEU A 6 -12.29 -9.83 27.31
C LEU A 6 -10.83 -9.74 26.90
N LEU A 7 -10.34 -10.74 26.20
CA LEU A 7 -9.14 -10.61 25.40
C LEU A 7 -9.53 -9.79 24.18
N GLY A 8 -9.43 -8.46 24.34
CA GLY A 8 -9.19 -7.60 23.21
C GLY A 8 -7.89 -8.09 22.58
N ALA A 9 -8.02 -8.86 21.50
CA ALA A 9 -6.90 -9.27 20.69
C ALA A 9 -6.33 -8.05 19.98
N GLY A 10 -5.56 -7.24 20.72
CA GLY A 10 -4.51 -6.45 20.17
C GLY A 10 -3.47 -7.40 19.62
N VAL A 11 -3.62 -7.81 18.37
CA VAL A 11 -2.54 -8.47 17.63
C VAL A 11 -1.47 -7.42 17.42
N ALA A 12 -0.61 -7.26 18.42
CA ALA A 12 0.70 -6.64 18.24
C ALA A 12 1.52 -7.63 17.40
N LEU A 13 1.41 -7.49 16.07
CA LEU A 13 2.31 -8.16 15.15
C LEU A 13 3.68 -7.50 15.31
N ALA A 14 4.49 -8.00 16.24
CA ALA A 14 5.91 -7.68 16.31
C ALA A 14 6.59 -8.35 15.11
N VAL A 15 6.55 -7.69 13.97
CA VAL A 15 7.41 -8.03 12.84
C VAL A 15 8.79 -7.53 13.21
N ALA A 16 9.70 -8.45 13.53
CA ALA A 16 11.12 -8.17 13.58
C ALA A 16 11.55 -7.71 12.18
N LEU A 17 11.67 -6.40 12.00
CA LEU A 17 12.22 -5.78 10.81
C LEU A 17 13.73 -6.04 10.81
N SER A 18 14.19 -7.03 10.07
CA SER A 18 15.56 -7.04 9.58
C SER A 18 15.68 -5.86 8.60
N TRP A 19 16.58 -4.94 8.94
CA TRP A 19 16.94 -3.80 8.09
C TRP A 19 17.71 -4.33 6.88
N ALA A 20 16.97 -4.63 5.82
CA ALA A 20 17.52 -4.72 4.48
C ALA A 20 16.91 -3.56 3.70
N ASP A 21 17.75 -2.81 3.01
CA ASP A 21 17.40 -1.67 2.17
C ASP A 21 16.29 -2.05 1.16
N ALA A 22 15.04 -2.03 1.61
CA ALA A 22 13.90 -2.04 0.74
C ALA A 22 13.69 -0.57 0.32
N GLN A 23 14.12 -0.24 -0.87
CA GLN A 23 13.61 0.94 -1.55
C GLN A 23 12.09 0.81 -1.52
N ALA A 24 11.44 1.57 -0.66
CA ALA A 24 10.01 1.71 -0.64
C ALA A 24 9.61 2.28 -2.01
N GLN A 25 9.25 1.41 -2.94
CA GLN A 25 8.49 1.82 -4.09
C GLN A 25 7.19 2.37 -3.51
N LEU A 26 7.09 3.68 -3.47
CA LEU A 26 5.82 4.37 -3.31
C LEU A 26 4.90 3.75 -4.36
N LEU A 27 4.02 2.84 -3.93
CA LEU A 27 2.91 2.38 -4.74
C LEU A 27 1.98 3.60 -4.87
N VAL A 28 2.30 4.46 -5.82
CA VAL A 28 1.37 5.45 -6.32
C VAL A 28 0.16 4.63 -6.78
N PRO A 29 -1.05 4.85 -6.25
CA PRO A 29 -2.22 4.17 -6.77
C PRO A 29 -2.23 4.38 -8.27
N PRO A 30 -2.46 3.34 -9.08
CA PRO A 30 -2.40 3.46 -10.52
C PRO A 30 -3.37 4.56 -10.95
N SER A 31 -2.84 5.60 -11.58
CA SER A 31 -3.60 6.71 -12.18
C SER A 31 -4.27 6.28 -13.50
N GLY A 32 -4.57 4.97 -13.64
CA GLY A 32 -5.20 4.34 -14.78
C GLY A 32 -6.64 3.91 -14.49
N PRO A 33 -7.36 3.39 -15.50
CA PRO A 33 -8.63 2.72 -15.28
C PRO A 33 -8.45 1.62 -14.23
N GLY A 34 -9.39 1.52 -13.29
CA GLY A 34 -9.33 0.55 -12.21
C GLY A 34 -9.29 -0.89 -12.72
N SER A 35 -9.03 -1.83 -11.83
CA SER A 35 -8.91 -3.25 -12.18
C SER A 35 -10.03 -4.07 -11.55
N TRP A 36 -10.53 -5.05 -12.29
CA TRP A 36 -11.40 -6.07 -11.75
C TRP A 36 -10.59 -7.11 -10.98
N TYR A 37 -11.16 -7.66 -9.94
CA TYR A 37 -10.56 -8.77 -9.22
C TYR A 37 -11.60 -9.83 -8.87
N PHE A 38 -11.12 -11.04 -8.66
CA PHE A 38 -11.90 -12.17 -8.18
C PHE A 38 -11.03 -13.01 -7.23
N GLY A 39 -11.65 -13.60 -6.20
CA GLY A 39 -10.91 -14.39 -5.24
C GLY A 39 -11.76 -15.33 -4.43
N GLY A 40 -11.07 -16.23 -3.72
CA GLY A 40 -11.65 -17.14 -2.73
C GLY A 40 -11.24 -16.76 -1.32
N GLN A 41 -12.06 -17.16 -0.36
CA GLN A 41 -11.82 -16.93 1.06
C GLN A 41 -12.13 -18.15 1.91
N VAL A 42 -11.37 -18.26 3.00
CA VAL A 42 -11.63 -19.22 4.08
C VAL A 42 -11.40 -18.53 5.41
N GLY A 43 -12.10 -18.94 6.43
CA GLY A 43 -11.96 -18.28 7.72
C GLY A 43 -12.59 -19.05 8.87
N TRP A 44 -12.33 -18.53 10.03
CA TRP A 44 -12.89 -18.95 11.29
C TRP A 44 -14.06 -18.04 11.64
N THR A 45 -15.19 -18.59 12.11
CA THR A 45 -16.37 -17.84 12.53
C THR A 45 -16.73 -18.16 13.98
N MET A 46 -16.99 -17.12 14.74
CA MET A 46 -17.49 -17.17 16.11
C MET A 46 -18.87 -16.53 16.10
N LEU A 47 -19.89 -17.32 16.40
CA LEU A 47 -21.27 -16.84 16.55
C LEU A 47 -21.48 -16.38 17.98
N ASP A 48 -21.97 -15.16 18.14
CA ASP A 48 -22.27 -14.62 19.46
C ASP A 48 -23.35 -15.43 20.19
N SER A 49 -23.18 -15.53 21.49
CA SER A 49 -24.20 -16.15 22.36
C SER A 49 -25.36 -15.18 22.54
N GLU A 50 -26.45 -15.43 21.86
CA GLU A 50 -27.61 -14.55 21.83
C GLU A 50 -28.66 -14.92 22.87
N ARG A 51 -29.45 -13.92 23.28
CA ARG A 51 -30.66 -14.12 24.05
C ARG A 51 -31.85 -14.11 23.10
N GLY A 52 -32.35 -15.30 22.79
CA GLY A 52 -33.54 -15.45 21.99
C GLY A 52 -34.82 -15.40 22.85
N SER A 53 -35.96 -15.38 22.17
CA SER A 53 -37.26 -15.48 22.83
C SER A 53 -38.19 -16.47 22.15
N LEU A 54 -38.83 -17.34 22.93
CA LEU A 54 -39.90 -18.23 22.49
C LEU A 54 -41.25 -17.57 22.73
N GLY A 55 -42.00 -17.29 21.68
CA GLY A 55 -43.30 -16.64 21.76
C GLY A 55 -44.43 -17.69 21.83
N ARG A 56 -45.34 -17.53 22.80
CA ARG A 56 -46.58 -18.35 22.94
C ARG A 56 -47.71 -17.77 22.11
N THR A 57 -48.59 -18.62 21.64
CA THR A 57 -49.85 -18.19 21.06
C THR A 57 -50.77 -17.59 22.13
N ALA A 58 -51.68 -16.70 21.71
CA ALA A 58 -52.72 -16.15 22.62
C ALA A 58 -53.57 -17.26 23.25
N ALA A 59 -53.91 -18.30 22.48
CA ALA A 59 -54.67 -19.47 22.96
C ALA A 59 -53.91 -20.27 24.06
N ALA A 60 -52.61 -20.16 24.13
CA ALA A 60 -51.75 -20.78 25.13
C ALA A 60 -51.40 -19.83 26.30
N GLY A 61 -52.15 -18.75 26.47
CA GLY A 61 -51.97 -17.77 27.54
C GLY A 61 -51.02 -16.62 27.21
N GLY A 62 -50.53 -16.55 26.00
CA GLY A 62 -49.59 -15.47 25.56
C GLY A 62 -48.26 -15.46 26.30
N GLY A 63 -47.48 -14.42 26.08
CA GLY A 63 -46.17 -14.24 26.73
C GLY A 63 -44.99 -14.84 25.97
N SER A 64 -43.78 -14.69 26.51
CA SER A 64 -42.54 -15.22 25.96
C SER A 64 -41.61 -15.76 27.02
N LEU A 65 -40.80 -16.75 26.66
CA LEU A 65 -39.70 -17.27 27.46
C LEU A 65 -38.38 -16.83 26.82
N THR A 66 -37.42 -16.45 27.66
CA THR A 66 -36.08 -16.12 27.18
C THR A 66 -35.26 -17.40 27.06
N VAL A 67 -34.67 -17.57 25.89
CA VAL A 67 -33.74 -18.67 25.57
C VAL A 67 -32.35 -18.09 25.44
N ARG A 68 -31.36 -18.76 26.00
CA ARG A 68 -29.95 -18.47 25.79
C ARG A 68 -29.35 -19.58 24.95
N GLU A 69 -28.74 -19.20 23.86
CA GLU A 69 -28.00 -20.08 22.97
C GLU A 69 -26.52 -19.91 23.16
N ASN A 70 -25.76 -20.98 23.21
CA ASN A 70 -24.31 -20.94 23.09
C ASN A 70 -23.92 -21.79 21.89
N TRP A 71 -23.05 -21.25 21.07
CA TRP A 71 -22.61 -21.85 19.84
C TRP A 71 -21.13 -22.20 19.92
N ASN A 72 -20.75 -23.28 19.25
CA ASN A 72 -19.35 -23.59 18.98
C ASN A 72 -18.84 -22.71 17.88
N ASP A 73 -17.54 -22.50 17.88
CA ASP A 73 -16.86 -21.88 16.76
C ASP A 73 -17.04 -22.71 15.49
N GLY A 74 -17.05 -22.05 14.36
CA GLY A 74 -17.29 -22.67 13.08
C GLY A 74 -16.32 -22.20 12.00
N PHE A 75 -16.69 -22.42 10.78
CA PHE A 75 -15.89 -21.97 9.65
C PHE A 75 -16.68 -21.09 8.69
N ASN A 76 -15.93 -20.27 7.96
CA ASN A 76 -16.41 -19.39 6.88
C ASN A 76 -15.68 -19.76 5.60
N THR A 77 -16.39 -19.86 4.49
CA THR A 77 -15.80 -19.98 3.16
C THR A 77 -16.63 -19.21 2.15
N GLY A 78 -16.01 -18.75 1.09
CA GLY A 78 -16.73 -17.96 0.10
C GLY A 78 -15.89 -17.52 -1.08
N VAL A 79 -16.53 -16.72 -1.89
CA VAL A 79 -15.91 -16.06 -3.06
C VAL A 79 -16.22 -14.58 -3.02
N ARG A 80 -15.33 -13.80 -3.59
CA ARG A 80 -15.49 -12.35 -3.71
C ARG A 80 -15.03 -11.88 -5.08
N GLY A 81 -15.65 -10.85 -5.58
CA GLY A 81 -15.25 -10.20 -6.83
C GLY A 81 -15.60 -8.73 -6.79
N GLY A 82 -14.80 -7.90 -7.42
CA GLY A 82 -15.02 -6.47 -7.31
C GLY A 82 -14.18 -5.65 -8.25
N TYR A 83 -14.25 -4.36 -8.03
CA TYR A 83 -13.55 -3.35 -8.83
C TYR A 83 -12.74 -2.44 -7.93
N GLU A 84 -11.47 -2.28 -8.22
CA GLU A 84 -10.54 -1.36 -7.54
C GLU A 84 -10.54 -0.03 -8.30
N TRP A 85 -10.84 1.08 -7.59
CA TRP A 85 -10.85 2.43 -8.13
C TRP A 85 -10.07 3.38 -7.19
N GLY A 86 -8.83 3.63 -7.53
CA GLY A 86 -7.93 4.37 -6.64
C GLY A 86 -7.79 3.68 -5.29
N PRO A 87 -8.06 4.38 -4.16
CA PRO A 87 -8.01 3.78 -2.83
C PRO A 87 -9.27 2.99 -2.47
N TRP A 88 -10.29 2.99 -3.31
CA TRP A 88 -11.56 2.32 -3.06
C TRP A 88 -11.65 0.98 -3.74
N ARG A 89 -12.26 0.00 -3.05
CA ARG A 89 -12.68 -1.28 -3.60
C ARG A 89 -14.18 -1.43 -3.38
N PHE A 90 -14.90 -1.75 -4.44
CA PHE A 90 -16.30 -2.13 -4.41
C PHE A 90 -16.38 -3.63 -4.66
N GLU A 91 -16.91 -4.36 -3.71
CA GLU A 91 -16.82 -5.83 -3.69
C GLU A 91 -18.20 -6.45 -3.51
N GLU A 92 -18.51 -7.44 -4.34
CA GLU A 92 -19.59 -8.40 -4.11
C GLU A 92 -19.00 -9.66 -3.48
N GLU A 93 -19.58 -10.08 -2.37
CA GLU A 93 -19.16 -11.23 -1.62
C GLU A 93 -20.30 -12.23 -1.48
N PHE A 94 -20.02 -13.49 -1.75
CA PHE A 94 -20.83 -14.60 -1.31
C PHE A 94 -20.05 -15.40 -0.28
N SER A 95 -20.60 -15.59 0.92
CA SER A 95 -20.00 -16.43 1.95
C SER A 95 -20.99 -17.40 2.57
N PHE A 96 -20.47 -18.56 2.91
CA PHE A 96 -21.13 -19.59 3.70
C PHE A 96 -20.45 -19.68 5.07
N GLN A 97 -21.27 -19.63 6.13
CA GLN A 97 -20.82 -19.76 7.51
C GLN A 97 -21.63 -20.83 8.21
N THR A 98 -21.00 -21.60 9.09
CA THR A 98 -21.68 -22.65 9.87
C THR A 98 -21.15 -22.69 11.29
N ASN A 99 -22.06 -22.78 12.25
CA ASN A 99 -21.75 -22.88 13.68
C ASN A 99 -22.64 -23.96 14.31
N GLY A 100 -22.02 -24.90 15.03
CA GLY A 100 -22.72 -25.96 15.74
C GLY A 100 -23.32 -25.49 17.07
N LEU A 101 -24.51 -25.91 17.39
CA LEU A 101 -25.17 -25.61 18.67
C LEU A 101 -24.49 -26.37 19.81
N HIS A 102 -24.04 -25.65 20.84
CA HIS A 102 -23.38 -26.22 22.01
C HIS A 102 -24.35 -26.44 23.17
N SER A 103 -25.15 -25.44 23.49
CA SER A 103 -26.13 -25.55 24.58
C SER A 103 -27.32 -24.61 24.42
N LEU A 104 -28.47 -25.02 24.96
CA LEU A 104 -29.67 -24.21 25.07
C LEU A 104 -30.05 -24.05 26.54
N GLY A 105 -30.39 -22.82 26.96
CA GLY A 105 -30.83 -22.51 28.31
C GLY A 105 -32.16 -21.78 28.34
N LEU A 106 -33.04 -22.10 29.28
CA LEU A 106 -34.20 -21.29 29.63
C LEU A 106 -33.89 -20.47 30.88
N SER A 107 -34.08 -19.15 30.80
CA SER A 107 -33.75 -18.25 31.89
C SER A 107 -34.84 -18.11 32.96
N ALA A 108 -36.07 -18.50 32.64
CA ALA A 108 -37.20 -18.47 33.56
C ALA A 108 -38.00 -19.75 33.49
N ALA A 109 -38.50 -20.20 34.62
CA ALA A 109 -39.43 -21.33 34.68
C ALA A 109 -40.85 -20.91 34.23
N SER A 110 -41.53 -21.83 33.56
CA SER A 110 -42.94 -21.69 33.18
C SER A 110 -43.61 -23.03 33.44
N PRO A 111 -44.93 -23.09 33.68
CA PRO A 111 -45.60 -24.38 33.88
C PRO A 111 -45.25 -25.40 32.80
N GLY A 112 -44.70 -26.55 33.23
CA GLY A 112 -44.18 -27.58 32.33
C GLY A 112 -42.79 -27.34 31.71
N TRP A 113 -42.13 -26.21 32.04
CA TRP A 113 -40.84 -25.77 31.45
C TRP A 113 -39.94 -25.23 32.57
N PRO A 114 -39.11 -26.07 33.17
CA PRO A 114 -38.20 -25.63 34.23
C PRO A 114 -37.09 -24.74 33.65
N ALA A 115 -36.64 -23.77 34.44
CA ALA A 115 -35.40 -23.04 34.13
C ALA A 115 -34.22 -24.01 34.18
N GLY A 116 -33.23 -23.78 33.31
CA GLY A 116 -32.03 -24.61 33.27
C GLY A 116 -31.34 -24.53 31.92
N THR A 117 -30.17 -25.14 31.85
CA THR A 117 -29.37 -25.25 30.60
C THR A 117 -29.20 -26.72 30.25
N SER A 118 -29.38 -27.05 28.98
CA SER A 118 -29.17 -28.39 28.45
C SER A 118 -28.02 -28.37 27.42
N THR A 119 -27.14 -29.33 27.60
CA THR A 119 -26.12 -29.68 26.59
C THR A 119 -26.55 -30.86 25.74
N LEU A 120 -27.73 -31.46 26.05
CA LEU A 120 -28.36 -32.51 25.26
C LEU A 120 -29.07 -31.91 24.05
N VAL A 121 -28.27 -31.23 23.22
CA VAL A 121 -28.71 -30.50 22.02
C VAL A 121 -27.79 -30.82 20.86
N GLY A 122 -28.22 -30.53 19.65
CA GLY A 122 -27.46 -30.68 18.44
C GLY A 122 -28.04 -29.81 17.32
N GLY A 123 -27.38 -29.80 16.22
CA GLY A 123 -27.76 -29.01 15.04
C GLY A 123 -26.85 -27.87 14.79
N ASP A 124 -27.09 -27.18 13.69
CA ASP A 124 -26.24 -26.14 13.16
C ASP A 124 -27.07 -24.92 12.76
N ARG A 125 -26.44 -23.73 12.82
CA ARG A 125 -26.93 -22.53 12.17
C ARG A 125 -26.02 -22.22 11.00
N ASN A 126 -26.60 -22.29 9.81
CA ASN A 126 -25.93 -22.01 8.56
C ASN A 126 -26.37 -20.65 8.04
N ALA A 127 -25.42 -19.83 7.58
CA ALA A 127 -25.69 -18.55 6.96
C ALA A 127 -25.08 -18.50 5.56
N TYR A 128 -25.89 -18.09 4.60
CA TYR A 128 -25.49 -17.78 3.23
C TYR A 128 -25.61 -16.27 3.07
N ALA A 129 -24.49 -15.56 3.06
CA ALA A 129 -24.47 -14.11 2.98
C ALA A 129 -24.10 -13.64 1.56
N PHE A 130 -24.87 -12.71 1.03
CA PHE A 130 -24.63 -11.99 -0.21
C PHE A 130 -24.47 -10.53 0.18
N MET A 131 -23.24 -10.01 0.11
CA MET A 131 -22.89 -8.70 0.64
C MET A 131 -22.26 -7.83 -0.44
N THR A 132 -22.71 -6.57 -0.51
CA THR A 132 -22.06 -5.50 -1.28
C THR A 132 -21.24 -4.67 -0.31
N ASN A 133 -19.94 -4.61 -0.51
CA ASN A 133 -18.98 -3.97 0.37
C ASN A 133 -18.31 -2.76 -0.33
N ALA A 134 -18.05 -1.72 0.45
CA ALA A 134 -17.15 -0.62 0.09
C ALA A 134 -15.97 -0.63 1.06
N ILE A 135 -14.76 -0.72 0.53
CA ILE A 135 -13.53 -0.87 1.30
C ILE A 135 -12.56 0.25 0.89
N TYR A 136 -11.90 0.84 1.86
CA TYR A 136 -10.89 1.88 1.65
C TYR A 136 -9.51 1.38 2.05
N ASP A 137 -8.56 1.41 1.13
CA ASP A 137 -7.17 0.99 1.30
C ASP A 137 -6.29 2.19 1.65
N PHE A 138 -5.58 2.13 2.78
CA PHE A 138 -4.71 3.22 3.25
C PHE A 138 -3.30 3.06 2.69
N ALA A 139 -2.87 3.97 1.85
CA ALA A 139 -1.49 4.02 1.33
C ALA A 139 -0.52 4.55 2.40
N VAL A 140 0.01 3.66 3.23
CA VAL A 140 0.90 4.02 4.36
C VAL A 140 2.38 3.81 4.07
N GLY A 141 2.74 3.39 2.85
CA GLY A 141 4.13 3.11 2.46
C GLY A 141 4.72 1.85 3.10
N TRP A 142 3.91 0.99 3.71
CA TRP A 142 4.34 -0.29 4.27
C TRP A 142 4.24 -1.42 3.23
N PRO A 143 4.90 -2.56 3.46
CA PRO A 143 4.75 -3.75 2.61
C PRO A 143 3.32 -4.30 2.58
N VAL A 144 2.51 -3.95 3.57
CA VAL A 144 1.09 -4.28 3.68
C VAL A 144 0.25 -3.02 3.63
N THR A 145 -0.94 -3.12 3.05
CA THR A 145 -1.92 -2.04 2.93
C THR A 145 -3.05 -2.27 3.93
N PRO A 146 -3.12 -1.52 5.03
CA PRO A 146 -4.27 -1.56 5.93
C PRO A 146 -5.53 -1.11 5.19
N HIS A 147 -6.67 -1.65 5.59
CA HIS A 147 -7.95 -1.25 5.03
C HIS A 147 -9.09 -1.38 6.03
N ILE A 148 -10.13 -0.59 5.80
CA ILE A 148 -11.41 -0.68 6.49
C ILE A 148 -12.54 -0.67 5.47
N GLY A 149 -13.66 -1.25 5.84
CA GLY A 149 -14.82 -1.29 4.97
C GLY A 149 -16.13 -1.52 5.71
N ALA A 150 -17.19 -1.30 4.99
CA ALA A 150 -18.54 -1.62 5.44
C ALA A 150 -19.34 -2.20 4.28
N GLY A 151 -20.34 -3.02 4.60
CA GLY A 151 -21.21 -3.64 3.63
C GLY A 151 -22.61 -3.84 4.11
N ILE A 152 -23.52 -4.00 3.18
CA ILE A 152 -24.93 -4.37 3.40
C ILE A 152 -25.31 -5.46 2.42
N GLY A 153 -26.31 -6.27 2.78
CA GLY A 153 -26.72 -7.32 1.87
C GLY A 153 -27.85 -8.18 2.44
N ALA A 154 -28.03 -9.33 1.83
CA ALA A 154 -29.01 -10.32 2.25
C ALA A 154 -28.31 -11.53 2.88
N VAL A 155 -28.80 -11.97 4.04
CA VAL A 155 -28.30 -13.16 4.72
C VAL A 155 -29.46 -14.17 4.84
N ILE A 156 -29.27 -15.34 4.25
CA ILE A 156 -30.21 -16.45 4.37
C ILE A 156 -29.71 -17.32 5.51
N LEU A 157 -30.44 -17.32 6.61
CA LEU A 157 -30.17 -18.12 7.80
C LEU A 157 -30.99 -19.42 7.73
N HIS A 158 -30.31 -20.54 7.88
CA HIS A 158 -30.93 -21.85 8.04
C HIS A 158 -30.59 -22.37 9.43
N ASP A 159 -31.63 -22.43 10.29
CA ASP A 159 -31.52 -22.90 11.65
C ASP A 159 -32.01 -24.33 11.74
N SER A 160 -31.18 -25.20 12.30
CA SER A 160 -31.50 -26.63 12.53
C SER A 160 -31.08 -27.03 13.94
N ALA A 161 -31.94 -26.71 14.91
CA ALA A 161 -31.67 -27.03 16.29
C ALA A 161 -32.53 -28.24 16.73
N THR A 162 -31.89 -29.21 17.38
CA THR A 162 -32.53 -30.42 17.93
C THR A 162 -32.21 -30.53 19.40
N THR A 163 -33.10 -31.21 20.14
CA THR A 163 -32.88 -31.58 21.52
C THR A 163 -32.92 -33.11 21.63
N GLN A 164 -32.10 -33.66 22.50
CA GLN A 164 -32.09 -35.07 22.81
C GLN A 164 -33.09 -35.38 23.95
N VAL A 165 -33.45 -36.63 24.10
CA VAL A 165 -34.27 -37.10 25.22
C VAL A 165 -33.58 -36.79 26.55
N GLY A 166 -34.30 -36.25 27.51
CA GLY A 166 -33.74 -35.78 28.78
C GLY A 166 -33.35 -34.32 28.81
N SER A 167 -33.45 -33.61 27.67
CA SER A 167 -33.22 -32.15 27.62
C SER A 167 -34.26 -31.43 28.51
N VAL A 168 -33.79 -30.46 29.32
CA VAL A 168 -34.69 -29.62 30.17
C VAL A 168 -35.63 -28.76 29.34
N ILE A 169 -35.29 -28.49 28.07
CA ILE A 169 -36.09 -27.65 27.18
C ILE A 169 -37.17 -28.46 26.45
N HIS A 170 -36.88 -29.69 26.12
CA HIS A 170 -37.80 -30.59 25.44
C HIS A 170 -37.52 -32.03 25.91
N PRO A 171 -38.06 -32.44 27.07
CA PRO A 171 -37.71 -33.73 27.71
C PRO A 171 -37.88 -34.95 26.83
N GLY A 172 -38.83 -34.93 25.91
CA GLY A 172 -39.06 -36.00 24.92
C GLY A 172 -38.07 -36.02 23.76
N GLY A 173 -37.22 -35.01 23.63
CA GLY A 173 -36.34 -34.85 22.50
C GLY A 173 -37.06 -34.45 21.21
N GLY A 174 -36.31 -34.10 20.17
CA GLY A 174 -36.84 -33.79 18.85
C GLY A 174 -36.37 -32.43 18.31
N LYS A 175 -36.98 -31.98 17.21
CA LYS A 175 -36.65 -30.71 16.58
C LYS A 175 -37.13 -29.54 17.41
N PHE A 176 -36.19 -28.68 17.83
CA PHE A 176 -36.48 -27.44 18.52
C PHE A 176 -36.83 -26.33 17.50
N SER A 177 -35.97 -26.15 16.47
CA SER A 177 -36.17 -25.22 15.37
C SER A 177 -35.71 -25.88 14.07
N SER A 178 -36.43 -25.61 12.99
CA SER A 178 -36.02 -26.04 11.62
C SER A 178 -36.69 -25.11 10.62
N SER A 179 -36.05 -24.02 10.29
CA SER A 179 -36.58 -23.05 9.32
C SER A 179 -35.51 -22.18 8.73
N SER A 180 -35.80 -21.66 7.55
CA SER A 180 -34.94 -20.67 6.89
C SER A 180 -35.57 -19.29 6.96
N ARG A 181 -34.74 -18.25 7.05
CA ARG A 181 -35.11 -16.84 7.01
C ARG A 181 -34.12 -16.05 6.22
N THR A 182 -34.63 -15.08 5.49
CA THR A 182 -33.78 -14.09 4.80
C THR A 182 -33.90 -12.77 5.55
N GLU A 183 -32.80 -12.24 5.97
CA GLU A 183 -32.70 -11.02 6.76
C GLU A 183 -31.78 -10.02 6.08
N LEU A 184 -31.96 -8.73 6.40
CA LEU A 184 -31.01 -7.70 6.02
C LEU A 184 -29.74 -7.89 6.86
N GLY A 185 -28.59 -8.02 6.18
CA GLY A 185 -27.28 -8.09 6.78
C GLY A 185 -26.53 -6.78 6.70
N TYR A 186 -25.68 -6.51 7.67
CA TYR A 186 -24.71 -5.42 7.67
C TYR A 186 -23.35 -5.97 8.13
N GLN A 187 -22.27 -5.45 7.52
CA GLN A 187 -20.94 -5.95 7.75
C GLN A 187 -19.96 -4.79 8.01
N GLY A 188 -19.08 -5.00 8.98
CA GLY A 188 -17.89 -4.17 9.20
C GLY A 188 -16.63 -4.96 8.87
N ILE A 189 -15.68 -4.35 8.19
CA ILE A 189 -14.45 -4.98 7.71
C ILE A 189 -13.26 -4.17 8.19
N ALA A 190 -12.23 -4.85 8.70
CA ALA A 190 -10.93 -4.26 8.99
C ALA A 190 -9.84 -5.29 8.72
N GLY A 191 -8.80 -4.94 7.97
CA GLY A 191 -7.79 -5.90 7.60
C GLY A 191 -6.52 -5.31 7.01
N VAL A 192 -5.70 -6.22 6.50
CA VAL A 192 -4.46 -5.89 5.83
C VAL A 192 -4.36 -6.68 4.53
N ARG A 193 -3.88 -6.02 3.48
CA ARG A 193 -3.60 -6.62 2.18
C ARG A 193 -2.10 -6.68 1.94
N TYR A 194 -1.62 -7.81 1.50
CA TYR A 194 -0.27 -8.01 1.00
C TYR A 194 -0.30 -8.32 -0.50
N ASN A 195 0.32 -7.47 -1.31
CA ASN A 195 0.43 -7.70 -2.75
C ASN A 195 1.61 -8.62 -3.02
N ILE A 196 1.33 -9.89 -3.37
CA ILE A 196 2.36 -10.88 -3.71
C ILE A 196 3.03 -10.50 -5.03
N ASN A 197 2.22 -10.04 -5.98
CA ASN A 197 2.67 -9.47 -7.26
C ASN A 197 1.56 -8.56 -7.82
N PRO A 198 1.74 -7.87 -8.96
CA PRO A 198 0.71 -6.97 -9.51
C PRO A 198 -0.65 -7.61 -9.77
N SER A 199 -0.68 -8.93 -10.02
CA SER A 199 -1.92 -9.66 -10.33
C SER A 199 -2.47 -10.49 -9.17
N LEU A 200 -1.72 -10.66 -8.07
CA LEU A 200 -2.10 -11.54 -6.98
C LEU A 200 -1.93 -10.84 -5.62
N ALA A 201 -2.99 -10.82 -4.82
CA ALA A 201 -2.98 -10.28 -3.48
C ALA A 201 -3.55 -11.26 -2.45
N PHE A 202 -3.02 -11.18 -1.25
CA PHE A 202 -3.49 -11.88 -0.07
C PHE A 202 -4.07 -10.86 0.91
N ASP A 203 -5.29 -11.11 1.41
CA ASP A 203 -5.93 -10.29 2.45
C ASP A 203 -6.12 -11.14 3.72
N LEU A 204 -5.93 -10.51 4.87
CA LEU A 204 -6.30 -11.03 6.17
C LEU A 204 -7.25 -10.04 6.83
N ASP A 205 -8.51 -10.43 6.98
CA ASP A 205 -9.61 -9.57 7.40
C ASP A 205 -10.24 -10.06 8.71
N TYR A 206 -10.51 -9.13 9.59
CA TYR A 206 -11.56 -9.29 10.60
C TYR A 206 -12.86 -8.73 10.01
N ARG A 207 -13.93 -9.55 10.04
CA ARG A 207 -15.26 -9.18 9.55
C ARG A 207 -16.30 -9.43 10.63
N TYR A 208 -17.02 -8.39 11.00
CA TYR A 208 -18.22 -8.49 11.82
C TYR A 208 -19.43 -8.52 10.89
N LEU A 209 -20.26 -9.54 11.00
CA LEU A 209 -21.51 -9.66 10.25
C LEU A 209 -22.67 -9.73 11.24
N GLY A 210 -23.60 -8.80 11.13
CA GLY A 210 -24.85 -8.79 11.91
C GLY A 210 -26.07 -8.78 11.00
N THR A 211 -27.20 -9.23 11.52
CA THR A 211 -28.48 -9.19 10.81
C THR A 211 -29.56 -8.51 11.65
N THR A 212 -30.67 -8.14 10.99
CA THR A 212 -31.93 -7.90 11.69
C THR A 212 -32.37 -9.17 12.42
N ASP A 213 -33.21 -9.01 13.45
CA ASP A 213 -33.62 -10.15 14.33
C ASP A 213 -34.49 -11.18 13.59
N PRO A 214 -33.96 -12.36 13.22
CA PRO A 214 -34.73 -13.38 12.57
C PRO A 214 -35.77 -14.00 13.47
N ARG A 215 -36.91 -14.35 12.87
CA ARG A 215 -38.00 -15.04 13.53
C ARG A 215 -38.17 -16.44 12.93
N PHE A 216 -37.64 -17.43 13.62
CA PHE A 216 -37.74 -18.84 13.22
C PHE A 216 -39.06 -19.44 13.69
N ARG A 217 -39.42 -20.57 13.12
CA ARG A 217 -40.54 -21.37 13.58
C ARG A 217 -40.06 -22.29 14.70
N SER A 218 -40.76 -22.27 15.87
CA SER A 218 -40.53 -23.20 16.93
C SER A 218 -41.37 -24.45 16.73
N ASN A 219 -40.81 -25.63 16.99
CA ASN A 219 -41.50 -26.92 16.97
C ASN A 219 -41.80 -27.45 18.38
N VAL A 220 -41.57 -26.63 19.40
CA VAL A 220 -41.82 -26.98 20.80
C VAL A 220 -43.14 -26.33 21.23
N GLY A 221 -44.23 -27.10 21.22
CA GLY A 221 -45.54 -26.57 21.64
C GLY A 221 -45.58 -26.23 23.13
N PRO A 222 -46.19 -25.16 23.57
CA PRO A 222 -47.12 -24.25 22.90
C PRO A 222 -46.48 -23.04 22.22
N PHE A 223 -45.20 -23.07 21.93
CA PHE A 223 -44.45 -21.97 21.28
C PHE A 223 -44.47 -22.14 19.77
N THR A 224 -44.79 -21.06 19.06
CA THR A 224 -44.87 -21.06 17.59
C THR A 224 -43.76 -20.28 16.92
N THR A 225 -43.17 -19.34 17.66
CA THR A 225 -42.13 -18.48 17.15
C THR A 225 -40.91 -18.50 18.06
N TYR A 226 -39.75 -18.49 17.43
CA TYR A 226 -38.48 -18.36 18.08
C TYR A 226 -37.73 -17.21 17.44
N ARG A 227 -37.39 -16.17 18.22
CA ARG A 227 -36.60 -15.04 17.78
C ARG A 227 -35.19 -15.17 18.38
N SER A 228 -34.17 -15.07 17.56
CA SER A 228 -32.78 -15.08 17.98
C SER A 228 -32.00 -14.15 17.07
N GLY A 229 -31.13 -13.31 17.59
CA GLY A 229 -30.21 -12.54 16.82
C GLY A 229 -29.21 -13.39 16.04
N TYR A 230 -28.53 -12.78 15.08
CA TYR A 230 -27.42 -13.41 14.41
C TYR A 230 -26.33 -12.35 14.24
N SER A 231 -25.21 -12.52 14.94
CA SER A 231 -24.01 -11.74 14.83
C SER A 231 -22.78 -12.63 14.91
N THR A 232 -21.85 -12.47 13.99
CA THR A 232 -20.63 -13.27 13.89
C THR A 232 -19.38 -12.41 13.80
N HIS A 233 -18.33 -12.91 14.45
CA HIS A 233 -16.98 -12.40 14.34
C HIS A 233 -16.18 -13.37 13.50
N ASN A 234 -15.63 -12.90 12.38
CA ASN A 234 -14.94 -13.75 11.42
C ASN A 234 -13.49 -13.28 11.25
N LEU A 235 -12.55 -14.22 11.30
CA LEU A 235 -11.18 -14.00 10.86
C LEU A 235 -11.03 -14.73 9.52
N VAL A 236 -10.82 -13.97 8.45
CA VAL A 236 -10.90 -14.46 7.07
C VAL A 236 -9.58 -14.21 6.33
N ALA A 237 -9.03 -15.27 5.78
CA ALA A 237 -7.92 -15.20 4.82
C ALA A 237 -8.46 -15.35 3.41
N SER A 238 -7.99 -14.51 2.48
CA SER A 238 -8.41 -14.58 1.09
C SER A 238 -7.26 -14.38 0.12
N LEU A 239 -7.40 -14.97 -1.05
CA LEU A 239 -6.49 -14.82 -2.17
C LEU A 239 -7.28 -14.27 -3.36
N THR A 240 -6.81 -13.14 -3.91
CA THR A 240 -7.48 -12.44 -4.99
C THR A 240 -6.57 -12.27 -6.21
N VAL A 241 -7.13 -12.51 -7.40
CA VAL A 241 -6.47 -12.31 -8.70
C VAL A 241 -7.06 -11.07 -9.37
N ARG A 242 -6.20 -10.16 -9.81
CA ARG A 242 -6.58 -8.95 -10.55
C ARG A 242 -6.54 -9.17 -12.05
N PHE A 243 -7.53 -8.63 -12.74
CA PHE A 243 -7.67 -8.67 -14.20
C PHE A 243 -7.71 -7.25 -14.74
N GLY A 244 -7.08 -7.02 -15.88
CA GLY A 244 -7.07 -5.69 -16.50
C GLY A 244 -6.13 -4.69 -15.81
N ALA A 245 -5.42 -5.07 -14.76
CA ALA A 245 -4.24 -4.32 -14.37
C ALA A 245 -3.31 -4.31 -15.58
N ALA A 246 -3.02 -3.12 -16.13
CA ALA A 246 -1.93 -3.02 -17.08
C ALA A 246 -0.73 -3.66 -16.38
N LEU A 247 -0.23 -4.77 -16.93
CA LEU A 247 1.06 -5.29 -16.50
C LEU A 247 1.96 -4.06 -16.45
N PRO A 248 2.71 -3.82 -15.35
CA PRO A 248 3.69 -2.76 -15.40
C PRO A 248 4.45 -3.03 -16.68
N ILE A 249 4.30 -2.13 -17.66
CA ILE A 249 5.20 -2.12 -18.80
C ILE A 249 6.54 -2.00 -18.09
N ILE A 250 7.28 -3.13 -17.99
CA ILE A 250 8.68 -3.06 -17.63
C ILE A 250 9.21 -2.18 -18.75
N ALA A 251 9.25 -0.88 -18.48
CA ALA A 251 9.84 0.06 -19.41
C ALA A 251 11.18 -0.58 -19.77
N PRO A 252 11.47 -0.82 -21.05
CA PRO A 252 12.75 -1.39 -21.43
C PRO A 252 13.78 -0.61 -20.61
N PRO A 253 14.76 -1.27 -19.97
CA PRO A 253 15.68 -0.59 -19.07
C PRO A 253 16.11 0.67 -19.78
N ALA A 254 15.90 1.83 -19.13
CA ALA A 254 16.21 3.12 -19.73
C ALA A 254 17.59 2.97 -20.36
N PRO A 255 17.76 3.31 -21.65
CA PRO A 255 19.06 3.17 -22.29
C PRO A 255 20.08 3.71 -21.29
N PRO A 256 21.18 3.00 -21.03
CA PRO A 256 22.14 3.41 -20.00
C PRO A 256 22.38 4.90 -20.19
N ALA A 257 22.25 5.68 -19.12
CA ALA A 257 22.46 7.12 -19.18
C ALA A 257 23.76 7.33 -19.95
N PRO A 258 23.79 8.18 -21.00
CA PRO A 258 24.99 8.40 -21.77
C PRO A 258 26.12 8.65 -20.75
N PRO A 259 27.29 8.00 -20.90
CA PRO A 259 28.37 8.13 -19.94
C PRO A 259 28.58 9.62 -19.72
N PRO A 260 28.77 10.11 -18.48
CA PRO A 260 28.94 11.51 -18.19
C PRO A 260 30.01 12.02 -19.15
N LEU A 261 29.68 13.07 -19.94
CA LEU A 261 30.59 13.64 -20.93
C LEU A 261 31.92 13.86 -20.23
N ALA A 262 32.94 13.12 -20.63
CA ALA A 262 34.24 13.22 -19.98
C ALA A 262 34.67 14.71 -20.05
N ARG A 263 34.88 15.31 -18.89
CA ARG A 263 35.30 16.72 -18.76
C ARG A 263 36.50 16.92 -19.66
N ARG A 264 36.35 17.70 -20.73
CA ARG A 264 37.41 17.98 -21.68
C ARG A 264 38.02 19.30 -21.32
N VAL A 265 39.35 19.33 -21.14
CA VAL A 265 40.11 20.50 -20.80
C VAL A 265 41.12 20.76 -21.93
N PHE A 266 41.10 21.96 -22.50
CA PHE A 266 42.06 22.40 -23.49
C PHE A 266 42.87 23.54 -22.88
N LEU A 267 44.20 23.51 -23.05
CA LEU A 267 45.14 24.47 -22.47
C LEU A 267 45.81 25.27 -23.55
N VAL A 268 45.60 26.58 -23.52
CA VAL A 268 46.25 27.53 -24.43
C VAL A 268 47.33 28.31 -23.68
N PHE A 269 48.59 28.12 -24.01
CA PHE A 269 49.71 28.76 -23.35
C PHE A 269 50.10 30.10 -24.02
N PHE A 270 50.69 30.97 -23.20
CA PHE A 270 51.09 32.33 -23.61
C PHE A 270 52.54 32.63 -23.24
N ASP A 271 53.16 33.43 -24.08
CA ASP A 271 54.48 34.02 -23.76
C ASP A 271 54.38 34.92 -22.53
N TRP A 272 55.55 35.17 -21.95
CA TRP A 272 55.65 36.05 -20.79
C TRP A 272 55.20 37.50 -21.20
N ASP A 273 54.31 38.02 -20.34
CA ASP A 273 53.72 39.35 -20.49
C ASP A 273 52.90 39.58 -21.79
N LYS A 274 52.55 38.53 -22.52
CA LYS A 274 51.71 38.59 -23.71
C LYS A 274 50.33 38.00 -23.52
N SER A 275 49.37 38.52 -24.30
CA SER A 275 48.03 37.99 -24.49
C SER A 275 47.76 37.65 -25.98
N THR A 276 48.78 37.72 -26.83
CA THR A 276 48.69 37.30 -28.24
C THR A 276 48.71 35.78 -28.32
N ILE A 277 47.75 35.20 -29.04
CA ILE A 277 47.66 33.77 -29.27
C ILE A 277 48.75 33.32 -30.23
N THR A 278 49.51 32.29 -29.85
CA THR A 278 50.53 31.69 -30.74
C THR A 278 49.87 30.77 -31.78
N PRO A 279 50.57 30.40 -32.87
CA PRO A 279 50.03 29.43 -33.83
C PRO A 279 49.63 28.08 -33.17
N GLU A 280 50.41 27.58 -32.21
CA GLU A 280 50.12 26.37 -31.44
C GLU A 280 48.87 26.56 -30.57
N GLY A 281 48.76 27.73 -29.92
CA GLY A 281 47.54 28.09 -29.14
C GLY A 281 46.31 28.14 -30.01
N MET A 282 46.41 28.68 -31.24
CA MET A 282 45.32 28.71 -32.19
C MET A 282 44.88 27.29 -32.62
N ALA A 283 45.81 26.37 -32.81
CA ALA A 283 45.48 24.97 -33.13
C ALA A 283 44.66 24.29 -31.99
N ILE A 284 45.00 24.56 -30.72
CA ILE A 284 44.23 24.10 -29.55
C ILE A 284 42.83 24.71 -29.51
N ILE A 285 42.70 26.01 -29.79
CA ILE A 285 41.42 26.70 -29.84
C ILE A 285 40.53 26.11 -30.96
N GLN A 286 41.11 25.80 -32.13
CA GLN A 286 40.39 25.13 -33.22
C GLN A 286 39.87 23.73 -32.80
N GLN A 287 40.68 22.96 -32.07
CA GLN A 287 40.24 21.67 -31.51
C GLN A 287 39.11 21.85 -30.52
N ALA A 288 39.18 22.84 -29.62
CA ALA A 288 38.10 23.13 -28.67
C ALA A 288 36.81 23.56 -29.40
N ALA A 289 36.89 24.41 -30.41
CA ALA A 289 35.74 24.82 -31.22
C ALA A 289 35.15 23.64 -32.02
N ALA A 290 35.97 22.73 -32.51
CA ALA A 290 35.49 21.51 -33.16
C ALA A 290 34.79 20.58 -32.16
N ALA A 291 35.33 20.42 -30.94
CA ALA A 291 34.69 19.64 -29.86
C ALA A 291 33.34 20.24 -29.44
N PHE A 292 33.23 21.57 -29.42
CA PHE A 292 31.94 22.23 -29.16
C PHE A 292 30.89 21.87 -30.22
N ARG A 293 31.24 21.96 -31.51
CA ARG A 293 30.31 21.60 -32.60
C ARG A 293 29.89 20.14 -32.60
N ALA A 294 30.74 19.26 -32.11
CA ALA A 294 30.44 17.82 -32.01
C ALA A 294 29.60 17.43 -30.79
N GLY A 295 29.62 18.22 -29.71
CA GLY A 295 29.02 17.87 -28.42
C GLY A 295 27.68 18.53 -28.11
N GLY A 296 27.17 19.44 -28.96
CA GLY A 296 25.92 20.17 -28.71
C GLY A 296 26.07 21.37 -27.75
N PRO A 297 24.98 22.08 -27.40
CA PRO A 297 25.03 23.32 -26.63
C PRO A 297 25.40 23.07 -25.17
N VAL A 298 26.60 23.45 -24.77
CA VAL A 298 27.09 23.45 -23.38
C VAL A 298 27.72 24.79 -23.05
N THR A 299 27.63 25.22 -21.80
CA THR A 299 28.33 26.40 -21.34
C THR A 299 29.82 26.08 -21.12
N ILE A 300 30.68 26.66 -21.90
CA ILE A 300 32.15 26.49 -21.83
C ILE A 300 32.71 27.47 -20.82
N GLN A 301 33.59 27.03 -19.94
CA GLN A 301 34.36 27.93 -19.07
C GLN A 301 35.69 28.28 -19.73
N VAL A 302 36.00 29.55 -19.85
CA VAL A 302 37.26 30.09 -20.43
C VAL A 302 37.93 30.89 -19.34
N THR A 303 38.91 30.28 -18.64
CA THR A 303 39.54 30.88 -17.47
C THR A 303 41.03 31.16 -17.74
N GLY A 304 41.42 32.41 -17.60
CA GLY A 304 42.82 32.85 -17.81
C GLY A 304 43.62 32.85 -16.51
N TYR A 305 44.90 32.52 -16.64
CA TYR A 305 45.87 32.48 -15.53
C TYR A 305 47.16 33.19 -15.92
N THR A 306 47.94 33.55 -14.89
CA THR A 306 49.30 34.10 -15.04
C THR A 306 50.27 33.38 -14.10
N ASP A 307 51.57 33.52 -14.38
CA ASP A 307 52.59 33.17 -13.39
C ASP A 307 52.58 34.15 -12.21
N ALA A 308 53.40 33.90 -11.19
CA ALA A 308 53.51 34.74 -9.99
C ALA A 308 54.35 36.03 -10.19
N SER A 309 54.89 36.26 -11.39
CA SER A 309 55.68 37.44 -11.67
C SER A 309 54.78 38.68 -11.87
N GLY A 310 54.97 39.69 -11.05
CA GLY A 310 54.18 40.93 -11.12
C GLY A 310 53.14 41.07 -9.99
N SER A 311 52.50 42.25 -9.94
CA SER A 311 51.52 42.55 -8.93
C SER A 311 50.18 41.80 -9.15
N ALA A 312 49.43 41.54 -8.11
CA ALA A 312 48.13 40.85 -8.21
C ALA A 312 47.16 41.57 -9.16
N GLY A 313 47.07 42.92 -9.07
CA GLY A 313 46.19 43.71 -9.94
C GLY A 313 46.62 43.70 -11.41
N TYR A 314 47.89 43.64 -11.68
CA TYR A 314 48.42 43.48 -13.03
C TYR A 314 48.08 42.11 -13.62
N ASN A 315 48.36 41.07 -12.83
CA ASN A 315 48.11 39.69 -13.25
C ASN A 315 46.62 39.42 -13.44
N GLN A 316 45.73 39.99 -12.64
CA GLN A 316 44.30 39.91 -12.83
C GLN A 316 43.92 40.45 -14.23
N ARG A 317 44.34 41.67 -14.58
CA ARG A 317 44.03 42.25 -15.89
C ARG A 317 44.67 41.47 -17.05
N LEU A 318 45.88 40.93 -16.88
CA LEU A 318 46.56 40.13 -17.90
C LEU A 318 45.82 38.81 -18.15
N SER A 319 45.38 38.13 -17.08
CA SER A 319 44.61 36.88 -17.21
C SER A 319 43.27 37.10 -17.90
N GLU A 320 42.58 38.22 -17.61
CA GLU A 320 41.33 38.62 -18.29
C GLU A 320 41.55 38.92 -19.77
N ARG A 321 42.65 39.64 -20.13
CA ARG A 321 42.97 39.87 -21.53
C ARG A 321 43.25 38.58 -22.30
N ARG A 322 43.95 37.62 -21.69
CA ARG A 322 44.22 36.30 -22.26
C ARG A 322 42.92 35.52 -22.48
N ALA A 323 42.05 35.45 -21.44
CA ALA A 323 40.75 34.76 -21.53
C ALA A 323 39.87 35.39 -22.64
N ASN A 324 39.83 36.72 -22.72
CA ASN A 324 39.07 37.42 -23.76
C ASN A 324 39.66 37.22 -25.16
N ALA A 325 40.98 37.16 -25.33
CA ALA A 325 41.60 36.84 -26.61
C ALA A 325 41.20 35.44 -27.10
N VAL A 326 41.21 34.42 -26.21
CA VAL A 326 40.77 33.07 -26.54
C VAL A 326 39.27 33.05 -26.87
N ALA A 327 38.43 33.72 -26.07
CA ALA A 327 37.00 33.80 -26.34
C ALA A 327 36.68 34.48 -27.68
N THR A 328 37.41 35.52 -28.04
CA THR A 328 37.28 36.19 -29.35
C THR A 328 37.66 35.26 -30.49
N ALA A 329 38.74 34.49 -30.34
CA ALA A 329 39.14 33.50 -31.33
C ALA A 329 38.09 32.37 -31.48
N MET A 330 37.52 31.88 -30.36
CA MET A 330 36.44 30.88 -30.38
C MET A 330 35.17 31.43 -31.05
N LEU A 331 34.82 32.70 -30.80
CA LEU A 331 33.69 33.36 -31.47
C LEU A 331 33.89 33.39 -32.99
N GLY A 332 35.11 33.73 -33.46
CA GLY A 332 35.47 33.69 -34.88
C GLY A 332 35.40 32.28 -35.49
N LEU A 333 35.48 31.25 -34.68
CA LEU A 333 35.34 29.84 -35.08
C LEU A 333 33.89 29.27 -34.90
N GLY A 334 32.92 30.17 -34.61
CA GLY A 334 31.50 29.83 -34.56
C GLY A 334 30.98 29.34 -33.19
N VAL A 335 31.68 29.60 -32.10
CA VAL A 335 31.19 29.36 -30.72
C VAL A 335 30.48 30.63 -30.23
N PRO A 336 29.17 30.60 -29.95
CA PRO A 336 28.40 31.76 -29.50
C PRO A 336 28.92 32.33 -28.18
N ARG A 337 28.94 33.67 -28.05
CA ARG A 337 29.44 34.33 -26.84
C ARG A 337 28.65 33.98 -25.59
N GLU A 338 27.36 33.76 -25.73
CA GLU A 338 26.42 33.41 -24.67
C GLU A 338 26.73 32.03 -24.06
N GLN A 339 27.47 31.22 -24.80
CA GLN A 339 27.88 29.88 -24.34
C GLN A 339 29.29 29.84 -23.75
N MET A 340 29.90 31.01 -23.54
CA MET A 340 31.23 31.14 -22.96
C MET A 340 31.18 31.95 -21.66
N ALA A 341 31.46 31.31 -20.52
CA ALA A 341 31.72 31.99 -19.25
C ALA A 341 33.20 32.33 -19.17
N VAL A 342 33.55 33.62 -19.36
CA VAL A 342 34.92 34.10 -19.46
C VAL A 342 35.34 34.77 -18.16
N SER A 343 36.48 34.35 -17.58
CA SER A 343 37.00 34.91 -16.34
C SER A 343 38.54 34.92 -16.33
N GLY A 344 39.12 35.80 -15.51
CA GLY A 344 40.57 35.82 -15.20
C GLY A 344 40.75 35.51 -13.70
N ARG A 345 41.74 34.71 -13.37
CA ARG A 345 42.14 34.37 -11.99
C ARG A 345 43.45 35.01 -11.56
N GLY A 346 44.13 35.72 -12.50
CA GLY A 346 45.44 36.29 -12.23
C GLY A 346 46.44 35.21 -11.84
N LYS A 347 47.15 35.42 -10.75
CA LYS A 347 48.10 34.47 -10.17
C LYS A 347 47.48 33.56 -9.11
N ASN A 348 46.13 33.61 -8.94
CA ASN A 348 45.41 32.69 -8.02
C ASN A 348 45.16 31.34 -8.70
N ASP A 349 45.06 30.27 -7.89
CA ASP A 349 44.76 28.92 -8.38
C ASP A 349 45.77 28.43 -9.45
N GLN A 350 47.05 28.68 -9.20
CA GLN A 350 48.14 28.31 -10.13
C GLN A 350 48.16 26.81 -10.38
N ARG A 351 48.40 26.42 -11.64
CA ARG A 351 48.56 25.03 -12.04
C ARG A 351 49.79 24.39 -11.39
N VAL A 352 50.88 25.12 -11.34
CA VAL A 352 52.11 24.80 -10.65
C VAL A 352 52.31 25.83 -9.54
N PRO A 353 52.15 25.48 -8.26
CA PRO A 353 52.35 26.41 -7.17
C PRO A 353 53.78 26.97 -7.17
N THR A 354 53.90 28.30 -7.19
CA THR A 354 55.19 29.00 -7.15
C THR A 354 55.11 30.17 -6.18
N GLU A 355 56.26 30.55 -5.63
CA GLU A 355 56.39 31.76 -4.82
C GLU A 355 56.20 33.04 -5.68
N ASP A 356 55.88 34.15 -5.03
CA ASP A 356 55.72 35.45 -5.68
C ASP A 356 57.02 35.86 -6.38
N GLY A 357 56.88 36.42 -7.59
CA GLY A 357 57.98 36.85 -8.42
C GLY A 357 58.54 35.77 -9.36
N VAL A 358 58.16 34.52 -9.20
CA VAL A 358 58.65 33.42 -10.04
C VAL A 358 57.93 33.41 -11.38
N ARG A 359 58.70 33.20 -12.46
CA ARG A 359 58.20 33.03 -13.83
C ARG A 359 58.04 31.55 -14.14
N GLU A 360 56.79 31.10 -14.18
CA GLU A 360 56.44 29.69 -14.48
C GLU A 360 55.64 29.62 -15.81
N PRO A 361 56.21 29.06 -16.88
CA PRO A 361 55.53 28.97 -18.16
C PRO A 361 54.21 28.22 -18.11
N GLN A 362 54.08 27.16 -17.26
CA GLN A 362 52.89 26.34 -17.16
C GLN A 362 51.71 27.09 -16.52
N ASN A 363 51.95 28.16 -15.78
CA ASN A 363 50.91 29.00 -15.18
C ASN A 363 50.42 30.11 -16.17
N ARG A 364 51.07 30.32 -17.28
CA ARG A 364 50.69 31.32 -18.29
C ARG A 364 49.74 30.71 -19.30
N CYS A 365 48.54 30.35 -18.88
CA CYS A 365 47.61 29.65 -19.75
C CYS A 365 46.18 30.19 -19.64
N VAL A 366 45.36 29.76 -20.58
CA VAL A 366 43.90 29.82 -20.53
C VAL A 366 43.38 28.39 -20.60
N GLU A 367 42.55 28.05 -19.66
CA GLU A 367 41.83 26.76 -19.65
C GLU A 367 40.46 26.93 -20.31
N ILE A 368 40.15 26.05 -21.27
CA ILE A 368 38.84 25.93 -21.90
C ILE A 368 38.28 24.61 -21.41
N VAL A 369 37.25 24.68 -20.56
CA VAL A 369 36.67 23.50 -19.91
C VAL A 369 35.25 23.28 -20.41
N PHE A 370 35.00 22.08 -20.90
CA PHE A 370 33.67 21.56 -21.19
C PHE A 370 33.23 20.76 -19.96
N PRO A 371 32.09 21.14 -19.33
CA PRO A 371 31.60 20.47 -18.10
C PRO A 371 31.20 19.02 -18.32
#